data_38fa24db4037ab9bf021bd52a39eb348
#
_entry.id   38fa24db4037ab9bf021bd52a39eb348
#
_cell.length_a   1.000
_cell.length_b   1.000
_cell.length_c   1.000
_cell.angle_alpha   90.00
_cell.angle_beta   90.00
_cell.angle_gamma   90.00
#
_symmetry.space_group_name_H-M   'P 1'
#
loop_
_entity.id
_entity.type
_entity.pdbx_description
1 polymer ?
#
loop_
_entity_poly.entity_id
_entity_poly.type
_entity_poly.pdbx_seq_one_letter_code
_entity_poly.pdbx_strand_id
1 'polypeptide(L)'
;MLIPRKVKHRKQHHPRRRGQAKGGTKVTFGEYGIQAVEAAYVTNRQIEAARIAMTRHIKRGGKVWINIFPDRPLTKKPAETRMGSGKGSVEWWVANVKPGRVLFEISYPSEQIAREALTRAIHKLPMKCKIVKREVGES
;
A
#
# COMPACT_ATOMS: atom_id res chain seq x y z
N MET A 1 -5.28 12.84 -3.43
CA MET A 1 -4.31 11.87 -2.90
C MET A 1 -4.62 11.53 -1.46
N LEU A 2 -4.26 10.34 -1.04
CA LEU A 2 -4.52 9.89 0.32
C LEU A 2 -3.55 10.55 1.30
N ILE A 3 -4.07 11.40 2.17
CA ILE A 3 -3.30 11.98 3.26
C ILE A 3 -4.21 12.11 4.49
N PRO A 4 -3.64 12.09 5.71
CA PRO A 4 -4.45 12.29 6.91
C PRO A 4 -4.99 13.72 6.97
N ARG A 5 -6.24 13.85 7.44
CA ARG A 5 -6.85 15.17 7.62
C ARG A 5 -6.25 15.93 8.79
N LYS A 6 -5.98 15.22 9.87
CA LYS A 6 -5.37 15.80 11.06
C LYS A 6 -4.17 14.97 11.47
N VAL A 7 -3.08 15.63 11.80
CA VAL A 7 -1.86 14.97 12.23
C VAL A 7 -1.41 15.60 13.52
N LYS A 8 -1.27 14.79 14.56
CA LYS A 8 -0.81 15.26 15.86
C LYS A 8 0.62 15.78 15.77
N HIS A 9 1.45 15.09 15.01
CA HIS A 9 2.83 15.51 14.73
C HIS A 9 3.07 15.37 13.24
N ARG A 10 3.33 16.47 12.56
CA ARG A 10 3.57 16.44 11.11
C ARG A 10 4.87 15.76 10.74
N LYS A 11 5.86 15.85 11.61
CA LYS A 11 7.14 15.22 11.39
C LYS A 11 7.35 14.17 12.46
N GLN A 12 7.51 12.94 12.08
CA GLN A 12 7.66 11.82 12.99
C GLN A 12 8.95 11.07 12.68
N HIS A 13 9.44 10.31 13.64
CA HIS A 13 10.57 9.43 13.40
C HIS A 13 10.13 8.31 12.44
N HIS A 14 11.08 7.86 11.61
CA HIS A 14 10.79 6.77 10.71
C HIS A 14 10.49 5.50 11.52
N PRO A 15 9.35 4.85 11.26
CA PRO A 15 9.06 3.59 11.94
C PRO A 15 10.02 2.51 11.47
N ARG A 16 10.28 1.55 12.35
CA ARG A 16 11.15 0.42 12.02
C ARG A 16 10.41 -0.52 11.08
N ARG A 17 11.11 -0.98 10.04
CA ARG A 17 10.57 -1.93 9.06
C ARG A 17 10.96 -3.36 9.39
N ARG A 18 10.94 -3.70 10.69
CA ARG A 18 11.31 -5.04 11.16
C ARG A 18 10.09 -5.86 11.53
N GLY A 19 10.25 -7.18 11.49
CA GLY A 19 9.23 -8.11 11.87
C GLY A 19 8.20 -8.34 10.78
N GLN A 20 7.17 -9.07 11.12
CA GLN A 20 6.09 -9.41 10.22
C GLN A 20 4.80 -8.74 10.67
N ALA A 21 3.85 -8.64 9.74
CA ALA A 21 2.54 -8.09 10.05
C ALA A 21 1.83 -8.97 11.06
N LYS A 22 1.22 -8.35 12.07
CA LYS A 22 0.44 -9.06 13.08
C LYS A 22 -1.03 -9.13 12.73
N GLY A 23 -1.49 -8.29 11.84
CA GLY A 23 -2.87 -8.27 11.38
C GLY A 23 -2.93 -7.96 9.89
N GLY A 24 -4.11 -8.13 9.30
CA GLY A 24 -4.29 -7.85 7.88
C GLY A 24 -3.49 -8.79 6.99
N THR A 25 -3.33 -10.06 7.40
CA THR A 25 -2.53 -11.04 6.68
C THR A 25 -3.35 -11.95 5.79
N LYS A 26 -4.66 -11.79 5.79
CA LYS A 26 -5.57 -12.62 5.00
C LYS A 26 -6.50 -11.75 4.17
N VAL A 27 -6.96 -12.30 3.05
CA VAL A 27 -7.99 -11.65 2.24
C VAL A 27 -9.32 -11.73 2.99
N THR A 28 -9.91 -10.57 3.27
CA THR A 28 -11.09 -10.47 4.13
C THR A 28 -12.34 -10.01 3.37
N PHE A 29 -12.20 -9.01 2.52
CA PHE A 29 -13.34 -8.39 1.85
C PHE A 29 -13.55 -8.91 0.43
N GLY A 30 -12.46 -9.12 -0.30
CA GLY A 30 -12.50 -9.57 -1.68
C GLY A 30 -12.26 -11.07 -1.82
N GLU A 31 -11.92 -11.47 -3.01
CA GLU A 31 -11.61 -12.87 -3.32
C GLU A 31 -10.12 -13.07 -3.54
N TYR A 32 -9.44 -12.04 -4.02
CA TYR A 32 -8.01 -12.04 -4.31
C TYR A 32 -7.38 -10.81 -3.73
N GLY A 33 -6.08 -10.88 -3.42
CA GLY A 33 -5.39 -9.74 -2.87
C GLY A 33 -3.91 -9.72 -3.21
N ILE A 34 -3.28 -8.61 -2.89
CA ILE A 34 -1.83 -8.42 -2.99
C ILE A 34 -1.27 -8.48 -1.59
N GLN A 35 -0.35 -9.40 -1.36
CA GLN A 35 0.32 -9.56 -0.08
C GLN A 35 1.79 -9.20 -0.22
N ALA A 36 2.29 -8.39 0.71
CA ALA A 36 3.69 -8.00 0.73
C ALA A 36 4.59 -9.18 1.11
N VAL A 37 5.66 -9.37 0.36
CA VAL A 37 6.70 -10.36 0.66
C VAL A 37 7.86 -9.69 1.39
N GLU A 38 8.06 -8.40 1.12
CA GLU A 38 9.13 -7.60 1.72
C GLU A 38 8.53 -6.40 2.46
N ALA A 39 9.28 -5.88 3.42
CA ALA A 39 8.91 -4.64 4.10
C ALA A 39 9.22 -3.44 3.21
N ALA A 40 8.37 -2.43 3.26
CA ALA A 40 8.62 -1.19 2.54
C ALA A 40 7.74 -0.06 3.07
N TYR A 41 8.14 1.18 2.75
CA TYR A 41 7.27 2.34 2.87
C TYR A 41 6.57 2.53 1.53
N VAL A 42 5.26 2.52 1.55
CA VAL A 42 4.46 2.72 0.34
C VAL A 42 3.88 4.13 0.38
N THR A 43 4.23 4.94 -0.61
CA THR A 43 3.79 6.33 -0.65
C THR A 43 2.33 6.44 -1.09
N ASN A 44 1.70 7.56 -0.74
CA ASN A 44 0.34 7.83 -1.18
C ASN A 44 0.22 7.83 -2.71
N ARG A 45 1.27 8.25 -3.41
CA ARG A 45 1.29 8.23 -4.89
C ARG A 45 1.32 6.81 -5.42
N GLN A 46 2.10 5.92 -4.78
CA GLN A 46 2.17 4.52 -5.17
C GLN A 46 0.84 3.80 -4.93
N ILE A 47 0.19 4.08 -3.80
CA ILE A 47 -1.12 3.53 -3.48
C ILE A 47 -2.13 3.94 -4.54
N GLU A 48 -2.15 5.22 -4.89
CA GLU A 48 -3.07 5.75 -5.89
C GLU A 48 -2.79 5.16 -7.27
N ALA A 49 -1.53 5.05 -7.66
CA ALA A 49 -1.14 4.46 -8.94
C ALA A 49 -1.57 3.00 -9.04
N ALA A 50 -1.40 2.23 -7.96
CA ALA A 50 -1.81 0.84 -7.92
C ALA A 50 -3.33 0.72 -8.04
N ARG A 51 -4.07 1.56 -7.31
CA ARG A 51 -5.54 1.59 -7.38
C ARG A 51 -6.03 1.86 -8.80
N ILE A 52 -5.45 2.85 -9.44
CA ILE A 52 -5.83 3.21 -10.81
C ILE A 52 -5.54 2.07 -11.77
N ALA A 53 -4.37 1.42 -11.62
CA ALA A 53 -4.00 0.30 -12.48
C ALA A 53 -5.00 -0.85 -12.38
N MET A 54 -5.43 -1.17 -11.16
CA MET A 54 -6.44 -2.22 -10.94
C MET A 54 -7.79 -1.84 -11.52
N THR A 55 -8.28 -0.64 -11.20
CA THR A 55 -9.60 -0.20 -11.64
C THR A 55 -9.72 -0.11 -13.14
N ARG A 56 -8.67 0.35 -13.81
CA ARG A 56 -8.68 0.41 -15.28
C ARG A 56 -8.78 -0.96 -15.91
N HIS A 57 -8.16 -1.96 -15.30
CA HIS A 57 -8.14 -3.29 -15.87
C HIS A 57 -9.47 -4.03 -15.70
N ILE A 58 -10.10 -3.89 -14.55
CA ILE A 58 -11.38 -4.56 -14.30
C ILE A 58 -12.58 -3.74 -14.78
N LYS A 59 -12.39 -2.45 -15.03
CA LYS A 59 -13.45 -1.55 -15.47
C LYS A 59 -14.66 -1.61 -14.56
N ARG A 60 -15.84 -1.95 -15.10
CA ARG A 60 -17.06 -2.07 -14.32
C ARG A 60 -17.27 -3.51 -13.87
N GLY A 61 -18.03 -3.70 -12.81
CA GLY A 61 -18.43 -5.03 -12.36
C GLY A 61 -17.53 -5.66 -11.32
N GLY A 62 -16.54 -4.93 -10.84
CA GLY A 62 -15.68 -5.41 -9.78
C GLY A 62 -15.56 -4.39 -8.66
N LYS A 63 -14.99 -4.83 -7.55
CA LYS A 63 -14.72 -3.95 -6.40
C LYS A 63 -13.26 -4.07 -5.99
N VAL A 64 -12.73 -2.96 -5.51
CA VAL A 64 -11.35 -2.87 -5.01
C VAL A 64 -11.39 -2.32 -3.59
N TRP A 65 -10.64 -2.93 -2.71
CA TRP A 65 -10.45 -2.45 -1.34
C TRP A 65 -8.99 -2.10 -1.14
N ILE A 66 -8.76 -0.97 -0.47
CA ILE A 66 -7.41 -0.53 -0.08
C ILE A 66 -7.30 -0.73 1.42
N ASN A 67 -6.42 -1.64 1.85
CA ASN A 67 -6.30 -2.02 3.25
C ASN A 67 -5.19 -1.28 3.99
N ILE A 68 -4.46 -0.41 3.31
CA ILE A 68 -3.39 0.38 3.91
C ILE A 68 -3.69 1.87 3.74
N PHE A 69 -3.18 2.66 4.67
CA PHE A 69 -3.36 4.11 4.61
C PHE A 69 -2.02 4.80 4.91
N PRO A 70 -1.66 5.83 4.13
CA PRO A 70 -0.39 6.52 4.31
C PRO A 70 -0.49 7.56 5.42
N ASP A 71 -0.34 7.12 6.66
CA ASP A 71 -0.50 7.97 7.84
C ASP A 71 0.82 8.44 8.45
N ARG A 72 1.95 8.04 7.88
CA ARG A 72 3.27 8.42 8.38
C ARG A 72 3.91 9.45 7.47
N PRO A 73 4.36 10.60 8.02
CA PRO A 73 5.05 11.59 7.21
C PRO A 73 6.50 11.17 6.97
N LEU A 74 6.96 11.40 5.75
CA LEU A 74 8.34 11.15 5.38
C LEU A 74 8.93 12.46 4.86
N THR A 75 9.98 12.94 5.53
CA THR A 75 10.65 14.16 5.12
C THR A 75 11.80 13.83 4.19
N LYS A 76 11.93 14.63 3.14
CA LYS A 76 13.07 14.55 2.25
C LYS A 76 14.00 15.71 2.54
N LYS A 77 15.26 15.41 2.78
CA LYS A 77 16.26 16.46 2.87
C LYS A 77 16.52 17.01 1.48
N PRO A 78 16.34 18.32 1.27
CA PRO A 78 16.74 18.91 -0.01
C PRO A 78 18.23 18.68 -0.23
N ALA A 79 18.62 18.45 -1.48
CA ALA A 79 20.03 18.26 -1.82
C ALA A 79 20.89 19.46 -1.39
N GLU A 80 20.26 20.62 -1.29
CA GLU A 80 20.90 21.87 -0.91
C GLU A 80 20.75 22.21 0.55
N THR A 81 20.23 21.32 1.37
CA THR A 81 20.10 21.58 2.79
C THR A 81 21.47 21.70 3.40
N ARG A 82 21.80 22.91 3.79
CA ARG A 82 23.07 23.20 4.42
C ARG A 82 22.87 23.38 5.90
N MET A 83 23.77 22.77 6.65
CA MET A 83 24.11 23.20 8.01
C MET A 83 22.94 23.44 8.95
N GLY A 84 22.41 22.38 9.50
CA GLY A 84 21.60 22.48 10.68
C GLY A 84 20.26 23.18 10.52
N SER A 85 19.77 23.28 9.33
CA SER A 85 18.46 23.88 9.10
C SER A 85 17.30 22.97 9.53
N GLY A 86 17.58 21.95 10.33
CA GLY A 86 16.55 21.08 10.86
C GLY A 86 15.96 20.12 9.85
N LYS A 87 14.83 19.51 10.21
CA LYS A 87 14.11 18.62 9.31
C LYS A 87 13.49 19.41 8.18
N GLY A 88 13.59 18.89 6.96
CA GLY A 88 12.90 19.46 5.83
C GLY A 88 11.38 19.39 5.99
N SER A 89 10.66 20.00 5.07
CA SER A 89 9.21 19.94 5.06
C SER A 89 8.74 18.52 4.76
N VAL A 90 7.50 18.19 5.19
CA VAL A 90 6.90 16.91 4.87
C VAL A 90 6.61 16.87 3.38
N GLU A 91 7.20 15.90 2.68
CA GLU A 91 7.00 15.76 1.24
C GLU A 91 6.09 14.60 0.87
N TRP A 92 6.16 13.51 1.66
CA TRP A 92 5.40 12.32 1.36
C TRP A 92 4.70 11.78 2.59
N TRP A 93 3.56 11.18 2.34
CA TRP A 93 2.89 10.36 3.33
C TRP A 93 3.04 8.91 2.91
N VAL A 94 3.39 8.05 3.85
CA VAL A 94 3.68 6.65 3.58
C VAL A 94 2.93 5.73 4.53
N ALA A 95 2.63 4.53 4.05
CA ALA A 95 2.19 3.42 4.88
C ALA A 95 3.40 2.54 5.16
N ASN A 96 3.59 2.18 6.43
CA ASN A 96 4.65 1.25 6.81
C ASN A 96 4.11 -0.17 6.65
N VAL A 97 4.60 -0.87 5.63
CA VAL A 97 4.14 -2.21 5.29
C VAL A 97 5.17 -3.24 5.72
N LYS A 98 4.70 -4.22 6.47
CA LYS A 98 5.53 -5.36 6.90
C LYS A 98 5.21 -6.59 6.06
N PRO A 99 6.16 -7.53 5.92
CA PRO A 99 5.88 -8.77 5.18
C PRO A 99 4.66 -9.48 5.74
N GLY A 100 3.83 -10.02 4.86
CA GLY A 100 2.61 -10.71 5.22
C GLY A 100 1.36 -9.85 5.13
N ARG A 101 1.48 -8.53 5.09
CA ARG A 101 0.32 -7.63 5.03
C ARG A 101 -0.35 -7.72 3.67
N VAL A 102 -1.67 -7.86 3.66
CA VAL A 102 -2.48 -7.76 2.45
C VAL A 102 -2.80 -6.28 2.23
N LEU A 103 -2.31 -5.74 1.12
CA LEU A 103 -2.36 -4.31 0.81
C LEU A 103 -3.65 -3.91 0.11
N PHE A 104 -4.03 -4.70 -0.87
CA PHE A 104 -5.20 -4.46 -1.71
C PHE A 104 -5.97 -5.75 -1.87
N GLU A 105 -7.26 -5.62 -2.05
CA GLU A 105 -8.12 -6.75 -2.35
C GLU A 105 -9.01 -6.42 -3.54
N ILE A 106 -9.40 -7.44 -4.28
CA ILE A 106 -10.24 -7.29 -5.44
C ILE A 106 -11.30 -8.39 -5.47
N SER A 107 -12.48 -8.05 -5.93
CA SER A 107 -13.53 -9.00 -6.23
C SER A 107 -13.93 -8.83 -7.69
N TYR A 108 -13.84 -9.92 -8.46
CA TYR A 108 -14.18 -9.90 -9.88
C TYR A 108 -14.56 -11.31 -10.30
N PRO A 109 -15.55 -11.46 -11.21
CA PRO A 109 -16.01 -12.82 -11.61
C PRO A 109 -14.94 -13.68 -12.25
N SER A 110 -14.05 -13.11 -13.05
CA SER A 110 -12.98 -13.86 -13.71
C SER A 110 -11.71 -13.82 -12.88
N GLU A 111 -11.23 -14.99 -12.47
CA GLU A 111 -9.97 -15.08 -11.74
C GLU A 111 -8.79 -14.60 -12.58
N GLN A 112 -8.77 -14.93 -13.86
CA GLN A 112 -7.69 -14.52 -14.76
C GLN A 112 -7.60 -13.00 -14.85
N ILE A 113 -8.72 -12.33 -15.05
CA ILE A 113 -8.75 -10.87 -15.15
C ILE A 113 -8.38 -10.23 -13.81
N ALA A 114 -8.86 -10.79 -12.70
CA ALA A 114 -8.50 -10.31 -11.37
C ALA A 114 -6.99 -10.40 -11.14
N ARG A 115 -6.37 -11.53 -11.49
CA ARG A 115 -4.93 -11.71 -11.34
C ARG A 115 -4.13 -10.76 -12.22
N GLU A 116 -4.60 -10.51 -13.43
CA GLU A 116 -3.96 -9.54 -14.32
C GLU A 116 -4.02 -8.14 -13.74
N ALA A 117 -5.17 -7.76 -13.19
CA ALA A 117 -5.33 -6.45 -12.54
C ALA A 117 -4.37 -6.28 -11.36
N LEU A 118 -4.28 -7.31 -10.52
CA LEU A 118 -3.38 -7.30 -9.37
C LEU A 118 -1.91 -7.24 -9.81
N THR A 119 -1.55 -7.96 -10.87
CA THR A 119 -0.20 -7.91 -11.41
C THR A 119 0.18 -6.51 -11.87
N ARG A 120 -0.73 -5.82 -12.53
CA ARG A 120 -0.50 -4.43 -12.95
C ARG A 120 -0.31 -3.51 -11.75
N ALA A 121 -1.07 -3.73 -10.69
CA ALA A 121 -0.93 -2.95 -9.46
C ALA A 121 0.40 -3.22 -8.78
N ILE A 122 0.85 -4.47 -8.74
CA ILE A 122 2.13 -4.85 -8.13
C ILE A 122 3.28 -4.08 -8.76
N HIS A 123 3.23 -3.87 -10.08
CA HIS A 123 4.28 -3.13 -10.79
C HIS A 123 4.39 -1.67 -10.35
N LYS A 124 3.38 -1.14 -9.68
CA LYS A 124 3.39 0.23 -9.15
C LYS A 124 3.89 0.31 -7.71
N LEU A 125 4.13 -0.83 -7.07
CA LEU A 125 4.56 -0.90 -5.69
C LEU A 125 6.08 -1.03 -5.59
N PRO A 126 6.68 -0.53 -4.49
CA PRO A 126 8.15 -0.47 -4.37
C PRO A 126 8.78 -1.76 -3.88
N MET A 127 8.00 -2.77 -3.51
CA MET A 127 8.53 -4.00 -2.94
C MET A 127 7.96 -5.22 -3.64
N LYS A 128 8.58 -6.35 -3.35
CA LYS A 128 8.10 -7.63 -3.85
C LYS A 128 6.79 -8.01 -3.19
N CYS A 129 5.82 -8.39 -4.01
CA CYS A 129 4.49 -8.80 -3.57
C CYS A 129 4.09 -10.07 -4.29
N LYS A 130 3.09 -10.74 -3.73
CA LYS A 130 2.49 -11.91 -4.36
C LYS A 130 0.97 -11.79 -4.34
N ILE A 131 0.32 -12.52 -5.23
CA ILE A 131 -1.14 -12.57 -5.28
C ILE A 131 -1.59 -13.72 -4.37
N VAL A 132 -2.57 -13.42 -3.52
CA VAL A 132 -3.15 -14.40 -2.61
C VAL A 132 -4.64 -14.50 -2.88
N LYS A 133 -5.19 -15.68 -2.60
CA LYS A 133 -6.59 -15.96 -2.77
C LYS A 133 -7.23 -16.14 -1.41
N ARG A 134 -8.52 -15.79 -1.29
CA ARG A 134 -9.27 -16.02 -0.07
C ARG A 134 -9.33 -17.53 0.20
N GLU A 135 -9.03 -17.92 1.43
CA GLU A 135 -9.06 -19.33 1.79
C GLU A 135 -10.48 -19.86 1.86
N VAL A 136 -10.66 -21.06 1.32
CA VAL A 136 -11.97 -21.74 1.36
C VAL A 136 -12.28 -22.12 2.79
N GLY A 137 -13.50 -21.86 3.23
CA GLY A 137 -13.92 -22.16 4.59
C GLY A 137 -13.75 -21.02 5.58
N GLU A 138 -13.13 -19.94 5.17
CA GLU A 138 -13.08 -18.71 5.96
C GLU A 138 -14.25 -17.82 5.60
N SER A 139 -15.05 -17.56 6.57
CA SER A 139 -16.20 -16.69 6.41
C SER A 139 -16.02 -15.39 7.18
#